data_2afc0f700f23c4cfecc882b204047a23
#
_entry.id   2afc0f700f23c4cfecc882b204047a23
#
_cell.length_a   1.000
_cell.length_b   1.000
_cell.length_c   1.000
_cell.angle_alpha   90.00
_cell.angle_beta   90.00
_cell.angle_gamma   90.00
#
_symmetry.space_group_name_H-M   'P 1'
#
loop_
_entity.id
_entity.type
_entity.pdbx_description
1 polymer ?
#
loop_
_entity_poly.entity_id
_entity_poly.type
_entity_poly.pdbx_seq_one_letter_code
_entity_poly.pdbx_strand_id
1 'polypeptide(L)'
;MSHPSKIKGNKFERDVVKQAELFEINGKRAWASDGRSLGLDAEVDVVIGNKKYNDEMHVQCKIRKRLPEYIFPKNDAIDSHVIRENRGEAYIVLRYDDYLAEMRRYRQLKDELELYKPTKPEQI
;
A
#
# COMPACT_ATOMS: atom_id res chain seq x y z
N MET A 1 26.24 -6.81 -14.77
CA MET A 1 25.27 -7.68 -14.07
C MET A 1 24.76 -6.96 -12.82
N SER A 2 23.45 -7.02 -12.61
CA SER A 2 22.85 -6.44 -11.40
C SER A 2 23.22 -7.28 -10.17
N HIS A 3 23.48 -6.60 -9.06
CA HIS A 3 23.74 -7.26 -7.79
C HIS A 3 22.51 -8.10 -7.37
N PRO A 4 22.68 -9.31 -6.79
CA PRO A 4 21.56 -10.15 -6.37
C PRO A 4 20.56 -9.46 -5.45
N SER A 5 21.01 -8.61 -4.54
CA SER A 5 20.13 -7.83 -3.66
C SER A 5 19.25 -6.85 -4.43
N LYS A 6 19.78 -6.25 -5.49
CA LYS A 6 19.03 -5.33 -6.35
C LYS A 6 17.96 -6.09 -7.16
N ILE A 7 18.31 -7.26 -7.69
CA ILE A 7 17.36 -8.13 -8.41
C ILE A 7 16.21 -8.55 -7.49
N LYS A 8 16.53 -8.95 -6.27
CA LYS A 8 15.56 -9.34 -5.24
C LYS A 8 14.63 -8.19 -4.86
N GLY A 9 15.19 -6.99 -4.68
CA GLY A 9 14.42 -5.79 -4.38
C GLY A 9 13.48 -5.39 -5.51
N ASN A 10 13.96 -5.42 -6.76
CA ASN A 10 13.16 -5.12 -7.94
C ASN A 10 12.01 -6.11 -8.11
N LYS A 11 12.27 -7.40 -7.87
CA LYS A 11 11.24 -8.43 -7.91
C LYS A 11 10.17 -8.17 -6.85
N PHE A 12 10.58 -7.82 -5.63
CA PHE A 12 9.65 -7.54 -4.55
C PHE A 12 8.76 -6.34 -4.88
N GLU A 13 9.32 -5.27 -5.43
CA GLU A 13 8.54 -4.10 -5.85
C GLU A 13 7.47 -4.47 -6.88
N ARG A 14 7.83 -5.30 -7.87
CA ARG A 14 6.86 -5.81 -8.86
C ARG A 14 5.78 -6.65 -8.20
N ASP A 15 6.15 -7.49 -7.25
CA ASP A 15 5.20 -8.33 -6.51
C ASP A 15 4.22 -7.47 -5.70
N VAL A 16 4.71 -6.39 -5.09
CA VAL A 16 3.87 -5.44 -4.35
C VAL A 16 2.79 -4.82 -5.25
N VAL A 17 3.17 -4.40 -6.45
CA VAL A 17 2.22 -3.84 -7.44
C VAL A 17 1.23 -4.91 -7.91
N LYS A 18 1.71 -6.09 -8.28
CA LYS A 18 0.86 -7.20 -8.75
C LYS A 18 -0.15 -7.62 -7.69
N GLN A 19 0.28 -7.68 -6.44
CA GLN A 19 -0.58 -8.05 -5.33
C GLN A 19 -1.70 -7.02 -5.13
N ALA A 20 -1.39 -5.73 -5.24
CA ALA A 20 -2.41 -4.68 -5.21
C ALA A 20 -3.42 -4.86 -6.36
N GLU A 21 -2.94 -5.15 -7.56
CA GLU A 21 -3.79 -5.36 -8.73
C GLU A 21 -4.76 -6.53 -8.56
N LEU A 22 -4.37 -7.59 -7.84
CA LEU A 22 -5.27 -8.71 -7.50
C LEU A 22 -6.47 -8.25 -6.67
N PHE A 23 -6.34 -7.16 -5.94
CA PHE A 23 -7.41 -6.54 -5.16
C PHE A 23 -8.06 -5.36 -5.89
N GLU A 24 -7.82 -5.24 -7.19
CA GLU A 24 -8.36 -4.15 -8.02
C GLU A 24 -7.84 -2.77 -7.60
N ILE A 25 -6.65 -2.75 -7.00
CA ILE A 25 -5.97 -1.52 -6.60
C ILE A 25 -4.83 -1.27 -7.60
N ASN A 26 -4.84 -0.12 -8.25
CA ASN A 26 -3.77 0.25 -9.16
C ASN A 26 -2.45 0.46 -8.43
N GLY A 27 -1.36 0.11 -9.07
CA GLY A 27 -0.03 0.32 -8.55
C GLY A 27 0.95 0.71 -9.65
N LYS A 28 2.00 1.39 -9.28
CA LYS A 28 3.03 1.86 -10.20
C LYS A 28 4.39 1.87 -9.52
N ARG A 29 5.39 1.29 -10.18
CA ARG A 29 6.77 1.35 -9.70
C ARG A 29 7.43 2.64 -10.16
N ALA A 30 8.27 3.20 -9.29
CA ALA A 30 9.21 4.24 -9.68
C ALA A 30 10.33 3.62 -10.52
N TRP A 31 10.75 4.31 -11.57
CA TRP A 31 11.86 3.84 -12.40
C TRP A 31 13.16 3.82 -11.58
N ALA A 32 13.89 2.71 -11.64
CA ALA A 32 15.14 2.50 -10.89
C ALA A 32 14.96 2.69 -9.37
N SER A 33 13.77 2.38 -8.83
CA SER A 33 13.41 2.57 -7.41
C SER A 33 13.63 4.01 -6.92
N ASP A 34 13.44 4.97 -7.81
CA ASP A 34 13.61 6.39 -7.51
C ASP A 34 12.32 7.14 -7.81
N GLY A 35 11.62 7.55 -6.74
CA GLY A 35 10.34 8.24 -6.81
C GLY A 35 10.37 9.55 -7.61
N ARG A 36 11.55 10.13 -7.83
CA ARG A 36 11.69 11.35 -8.65
C ARG A 36 11.20 11.15 -10.08
N SER A 37 11.26 9.93 -10.61
CA SER A 37 10.70 9.59 -11.91
C SER A 37 9.18 9.81 -11.97
N LEU A 38 8.52 9.81 -10.81
CA LEU A 38 7.08 10.04 -10.64
C LEU A 38 6.77 11.42 -10.06
N GLY A 39 7.77 12.29 -9.93
CA GLY A 39 7.63 13.60 -9.30
C GLY A 39 7.55 13.53 -7.78
N LEU A 40 8.04 12.45 -7.16
CA LEU A 40 7.96 12.19 -5.73
C LEU A 40 9.36 12.14 -5.10
N ASP A 41 9.43 11.93 -3.80
CA ASP A 41 10.70 11.77 -3.10
C ASP A 41 11.46 10.55 -3.63
N ALA A 42 12.79 10.63 -3.62
CA ALA A 42 13.68 9.59 -4.13
C ALA A 42 13.49 8.24 -3.39
N GLU A 43 13.05 8.27 -2.14
CA GLU A 43 12.85 7.07 -1.32
C GLU A 43 11.56 6.31 -1.65
N VAL A 44 10.69 6.86 -2.49
CA VAL A 44 9.46 6.19 -2.89
C VAL A 44 9.77 5.17 -3.99
N ASP A 45 9.49 3.91 -3.73
CA ASP A 45 9.71 2.80 -4.67
C ASP A 45 8.45 2.47 -5.49
N VAL A 46 7.29 2.56 -4.85
CA VAL A 46 6.01 2.17 -5.43
C VAL A 46 4.94 3.13 -4.97
N VAL A 47 3.99 3.43 -5.85
CA VAL A 47 2.75 4.12 -5.48
C VAL A 47 1.61 3.16 -5.69
N ILE A 48 0.77 2.97 -4.68
CA ILE A 48 -0.48 2.23 -4.80
C ILE A 48 -1.65 3.16 -4.50
N GLY A 49 -2.79 2.89 -5.14
CA GLY A 49 -3.94 3.77 -5.02
C GLY A 49 -3.86 4.96 -5.98
N ASN A 50 -4.83 5.85 -5.89
CA ASN A 50 -4.89 7.03 -6.75
C ASN A 50 -5.67 8.17 -6.10
N LYS A 51 -5.60 9.34 -6.75
CA LYS A 51 -6.25 10.56 -6.25
C LYS A 51 -7.77 10.51 -6.36
N LYS A 52 -8.29 9.75 -7.34
CA LYS A 52 -9.75 9.60 -7.52
C LYS A 52 -10.41 9.05 -6.25
N TYR A 53 -9.79 8.06 -5.60
CA TYR A 53 -10.29 7.46 -4.38
C TYR A 53 -9.69 8.07 -3.10
N ASN A 54 -8.78 9.03 -3.26
CA ASN A 54 -8.05 9.63 -2.15
C ASN A 54 -7.33 8.59 -1.27
N ASP A 55 -6.80 7.56 -1.92
CA ASP A 55 -6.12 6.46 -1.26
C ASP A 55 -4.67 6.26 -1.75
N GLU A 56 -4.14 7.25 -2.46
CA GLU A 56 -2.78 7.21 -2.95
C GLU A 56 -1.78 7.08 -1.80
N MET A 57 -0.96 6.05 -1.86
CA MET A 57 0.02 5.76 -0.83
C MET A 57 1.41 5.63 -1.46
N HIS A 58 2.36 6.38 -0.92
CA HIS A 58 3.76 6.37 -1.35
C HIS A 58 4.50 5.33 -0.50
N VAL A 59 5.02 4.31 -1.14
CA VAL A 59 5.52 3.13 -0.46
C VAL A 59 7.02 2.97 -0.70
N GLN A 60 7.76 2.76 0.39
CA GLN A 60 9.12 2.26 0.32
C GLN A 60 9.08 0.76 0.60
N CYS A 61 9.66 -0.03 -0.31
CA CYS A 61 9.67 -1.47 -0.19
C CYS A 61 10.98 -1.92 0.45
N LYS A 62 10.89 -2.77 1.46
CA LYS A 62 12.03 -3.36 2.14
C LYS A 62 11.85 -4.86 2.19
N ILE A 63 12.83 -5.59 1.65
CA ILE A 63 12.88 -7.05 1.78
C ILE A 63 14.11 -7.43 2.58
N ARG A 64 13.95 -8.31 3.54
CA ARG A 64 15.03 -8.80 4.40
C ARG A 64 14.94 -10.32 4.51
N LYS A 65 16.06 -10.96 4.74
CA LYS A 65 16.11 -12.41 4.99
C LYS A 65 15.22 -12.80 6.18
N ARG A 66 15.20 -11.97 7.21
CA ARG A 66 14.37 -12.15 8.41
C ARG A 66 13.87 -10.81 8.90
N LEU A 67 12.65 -10.81 9.40
CA LEU A 67 12.08 -9.69 10.15
C LEU A 67 12.10 -10.04 11.63
N PRO A 68 12.10 -9.04 12.52
CA PRO A 68 11.98 -9.29 13.95
C PRO A 68 10.73 -10.09 14.28
N GLU A 69 10.81 -11.00 15.24
CA GLU A 69 9.68 -11.86 15.61
C GLU A 69 8.44 -11.08 16.02
N TYR A 70 8.60 -9.94 16.67
CA TYR A 70 7.47 -9.12 17.13
C TYR A 70 6.65 -8.51 16.00
N ILE A 71 7.14 -8.58 14.75
CA ILE A 71 6.35 -8.17 13.57
C ILE A 71 5.22 -9.17 13.30
N PHE A 72 5.43 -10.44 13.63
CA PHE A 72 4.48 -11.50 13.33
C PHE A 72 3.50 -11.73 14.47
N PRO A 73 2.20 -11.95 14.18
CA PRO A 73 1.24 -12.34 15.21
C PRO A 73 1.57 -13.73 15.75
N LYS A 74 1.30 -13.95 17.03
CA LYS A 74 1.53 -15.25 17.68
C LYS A 74 0.57 -16.33 17.20
N ASN A 75 -0.63 -15.91 16.75
CA ASN A 75 -1.64 -16.83 16.25
C ASN A 75 -2.63 -16.05 15.36
N ASP A 76 -3.53 -16.78 14.73
CA ASP A 76 -4.48 -16.23 13.76
C ASP A 76 -5.58 -15.35 14.39
N ALA A 77 -5.69 -15.32 15.70
CA ALA A 77 -6.66 -14.46 16.39
C ALA A 77 -6.20 -12.99 16.40
N ILE A 78 -4.94 -12.73 16.10
CA ILE A 78 -4.36 -11.38 16.12
C ILE A 78 -4.27 -10.88 14.69
N ASP A 79 -5.00 -9.82 14.38
CA ASP A 79 -5.07 -9.23 13.04
C ASP A 79 -3.94 -8.24 12.76
N SER A 80 -3.47 -7.54 13.78
CA SER A 80 -2.47 -6.50 13.63
C SER A 80 -1.68 -6.30 14.91
N HIS A 81 -0.53 -5.67 14.78
CA HIS A 81 0.26 -5.19 15.91
C HIS A 81 0.35 -3.68 15.88
N VAL A 82 0.26 -3.06 17.03
CA VAL A 82 0.63 -1.66 17.20
C VAL A 82 1.94 -1.65 17.98
N ILE A 83 2.96 -1.04 17.40
CA ILE A 83 4.31 -1.03 17.96
C ILE A 83 4.83 0.40 18.05
N ARG A 84 5.66 0.66 19.03
CA ARG A 84 6.36 1.93 19.15
C ARG A 84 7.62 1.78 20.00
N GLU A 85 8.56 2.69 19.79
CA GLU A 85 9.66 2.90 20.73
C GLU A 85 9.15 3.68 21.95
N ASN A 86 9.93 3.66 23.03
CA ASN A 86 9.62 4.52 24.19
C ASN A 86 9.54 5.98 23.72
N ARG A 87 8.45 6.66 24.01
CA ARG A 87 8.21 8.06 23.64
C ARG A 87 8.19 8.34 22.15
N GLY A 88 8.12 7.28 21.31
CA GLY A 88 8.00 7.41 19.87
C GLY A 88 6.57 7.41 19.39
N GLU A 89 6.41 7.57 18.08
CA GLU A 89 5.13 7.41 17.43
C GLU A 89 4.77 5.93 17.34
N ALA A 90 3.48 5.64 17.39
CA ALA A 90 2.99 4.28 17.21
C ALA A 90 2.82 3.98 15.72
N TYR A 91 3.17 2.76 15.35
CA TYR A 91 3.00 2.23 13.98
C TYR A 91 2.13 0.99 14.04
N ILE A 92 1.33 0.82 13.00
CA ILE A 92 0.53 -0.40 12.87
C ILE A 92 1.20 -1.33 11.86
N VAL A 93 1.27 -2.62 12.23
CA VAL A 93 1.73 -3.70 11.35
C VAL A 93 0.58 -4.64 11.13
N LEU A 94 0.20 -4.82 9.88
CA LEU A 94 -0.83 -5.77 9.48
C LEU A 94 -0.40 -6.43 8.18
N ARG A 95 -1.07 -7.52 7.82
CA ARG A 95 -0.75 -8.20 6.56
C ARG A 95 -1.13 -7.30 5.38
N TYR A 96 -0.28 -7.27 4.38
CA TYR A 96 -0.51 -6.45 3.19
C TYR A 96 -1.84 -6.80 2.50
N ASP A 97 -2.17 -8.10 2.40
CA ASP A 97 -3.45 -8.55 1.82
C ASP A 97 -4.66 -8.00 2.60
N ASP A 98 -4.58 -7.98 3.92
CA ASP A 98 -5.67 -7.46 4.76
C ASP A 98 -5.86 -5.96 4.53
N TYR A 99 -4.78 -5.22 4.40
CA TYR A 99 -4.83 -3.80 4.07
C TYR A 99 -5.43 -3.57 2.68
N LEU A 100 -5.01 -4.34 1.69
CA LEU A 100 -5.54 -4.24 0.33
C LEU A 100 -7.03 -4.57 0.26
N ALA A 101 -7.47 -5.57 1.02
CA ALA A 101 -8.88 -5.92 1.12
C ALA A 101 -9.70 -4.75 1.68
N GLU A 102 -9.18 -4.04 2.68
CA GLU A 102 -9.85 -2.86 3.23
C GLU A 102 -9.87 -1.69 2.23
N MET A 103 -8.80 -1.48 1.50
CA MET A 103 -8.78 -0.49 0.41
C MET A 103 -9.85 -0.79 -0.64
N ARG A 104 -9.96 -2.05 -1.07
CA ARG A 104 -10.96 -2.46 -2.04
C ARG A 104 -12.37 -2.25 -1.51
N ARG A 105 -12.61 -2.62 -0.26
CA ARG A 105 -13.90 -2.44 0.39
C ARG A 105 -14.29 -0.96 0.45
N TYR A 106 -13.36 -0.10 0.82
CA TYR A 106 -13.58 1.34 0.84
C TYR A 106 -13.96 1.88 -0.55
N ARG A 107 -13.25 1.45 -1.59
CA ARG A 107 -13.55 1.85 -2.97
C ARG A 107 -14.94 1.40 -3.42
N GLN A 108 -15.31 0.16 -3.10
CA GLN A 108 -16.62 -0.38 -3.42
C GLN A 108 -17.73 0.41 -2.72
N LEU A 109 -17.56 0.73 -1.46
CA LEU A 109 -18.52 1.54 -0.71
C LEU A 109 -18.62 2.97 -1.26
N LYS A 110 -17.51 3.54 -1.64
CA LYS A 110 -17.47 4.86 -2.25
C LYS A 110 -18.20 4.89 -3.60
N ASP A 111 -17.98 3.88 -4.42
CA ASP A 111 -18.65 3.74 -5.71
C ASP A 111 -20.16 3.54 -5.53
N GLU A 112 -20.58 2.72 -4.57
CA GLU A 112 -22.00 2.54 -4.21
C GLU A 112 -22.62 3.85 -3.74
N LEU A 113 -21.93 4.59 -2.90
CA LEU A 113 -22.42 5.88 -2.38
C LEU A 113 -22.64 6.88 -3.53
N GLU A 114 -21.76 6.90 -4.53
CA GLU A 114 -21.92 7.75 -5.70
C GLU A 114 -23.18 7.39 -6.51
N LEU A 115 -23.53 6.09 -6.59
CA LEU A 115 -24.75 5.64 -7.27
C LEU A 115 -26.03 6.13 -6.58
N TYR A 116 -25.98 6.33 -5.26
CA TYR A 116 -27.13 6.75 -4.45
C TYR A 116 -27.15 8.24 -4.15
N LYS A 117 -26.20 9.01 -4.69
CA LYS A 117 -26.25 10.47 -4.54
C LYS A 117 -27.52 10.98 -5.22
N PRO A 118 -28.32 11.75 -4.51
CA PRO A 118 -29.46 12.39 -5.16
C PRO A 118 -28.95 13.29 -6.28
N THR A 119 -29.59 13.17 -7.43
CA THR A 119 -29.33 14.10 -8.53
C THR A 119 -29.52 15.51 -7.97
N LYS A 120 -28.53 16.38 -8.16
CA LYS A 120 -28.70 17.79 -7.78
C LYS A 120 -30.01 18.26 -8.43
N PRO A 121 -30.94 18.84 -7.66
CA PRO A 121 -32.11 19.41 -8.27
C PRO A 121 -31.65 20.40 -9.33
N GLU A 122 -32.25 20.28 -10.53
CA GLU A 122 -31.97 21.24 -11.57
C GLU A 122 -32.16 22.63 -10.97
N GLN A 123 -31.14 23.46 -11.09
CA GLN A 123 -31.30 24.85 -10.74
C GLN A 123 -32.24 25.47 -11.73
N ILE A 124 -33.40 25.76 -11.24
CA ILE A 124 -34.42 26.47 -12.02
C ILE A 124 -33.99 27.94 -12.13
#